data_7503563f3b3c46b6234702ef2311e61b
#
_entry.id   7503563f3b3c46b6234702ef2311e61b
#
_cell.length_a   1.000
_cell.length_b   1.000
_cell.length_c   1.000
_cell.angle_alpha   90.00
_cell.angle_beta   90.00
_cell.angle_gamma   90.00
#
_symmetry.space_group_name_H-M   'P 1'
#
loop_
_entity.id
_entity.type
_entity.pdbx_description
1 polymer ?
#
loop_
_entity_poly.entity_id
_entity_poly.type
_entity_poly.pdbx_seq_one_letter_code
_entity_poly.pdbx_strand_id
1 'polypeptide(L)'
;NQNIWDKYRNVLGIWMYQIINGMQPTIFGDGEQKRAFSYVDDSLVPFWNASQNDDCIGEIINLGGIKEYTINEACQTLLKVTGTDLEPKYLEERHEAKYAWSTWEKSVDLLGFEHRIDLEEGLTKMWEWAQAQPNRKRFVWSNYELDKGIYEFWK
;
A
#
# COMPACT_ATOMS: atom_id res chain seq x y z
N ASN A 1 5.93 -4.44 -7.14
CA ASN A 1 6.14 -5.81 -6.65
C ASN A 1 6.27 -5.84 -5.12
N GLN A 2 5.15 -5.61 -4.42
CA GLN A 2 5.13 -5.70 -2.95
C GLN A 2 5.19 -7.16 -2.48
N ASN A 3 5.66 -7.36 -1.23
CA ASN A 3 5.56 -8.68 -0.61
C ASN A 3 4.08 -9.01 -0.30
N ILE A 4 3.45 -9.82 -1.14
CA ILE A 4 2.06 -10.25 -0.97
C ILE A 4 1.89 -11.34 0.11
N TRP A 5 2.98 -11.98 0.56
CA TRP A 5 2.94 -13.04 1.58
C TRP A 5 3.06 -12.50 3.02
N ASP A 6 3.28 -11.20 3.21
CA ASP A 6 3.29 -10.58 4.53
C ASP A 6 1.85 -10.44 5.05
N LYS A 7 1.58 -10.98 6.23
CA LYS A 7 0.26 -10.89 6.88
C LYS A 7 0.02 -9.55 7.57
N TYR A 8 1.08 -8.81 7.85
CA TYR A 8 1.07 -7.70 8.81
C TYR A 8 1.17 -6.33 8.15
N ARG A 9 1.78 -6.23 6.98
CA ARG A 9 2.12 -4.98 6.31
C ARG A 9 1.67 -4.97 4.86
N ASN A 10 1.50 -3.74 4.32
CA ASN A 10 1.18 -3.50 2.91
C ASN A 10 -0.21 -4.01 2.53
N VAL A 11 -1.22 -3.23 2.90
CA VAL A 11 -2.64 -3.57 2.74
C VAL A 11 -2.99 -4.10 1.34
N LEU A 12 -2.48 -3.46 0.28
CA LEU A 12 -2.73 -3.89 -1.11
C LEU A 12 -2.17 -5.30 -1.38
N GLY A 13 -0.97 -5.60 -0.89
CA GLY A 13 -0.38 -6.94 -1.00
C GLY A 13 -1.16 -7.98 -0.19
N ILE A 14 -1.64 -7.62 1.01
CA ILE A 14 -2.48 -8.50 1.85
C ILE A 14 -3.77 -8.87 1.10
N TRP A 15 -4.46 -7.90 0.52
CA TRP A 15 -5.69 -8.14 -0.22
C TRP A 15 -5.46 -8.97 -1.48
N MET A 16 -4.39 -8.71 -2.24
CA MET A 16 -4.06 -9.54 -3.42
C MET A 16 -3.84 -11.01 -3.04
N TYR A 17 -3.09 -11.26 -1.96
CA TYR A 17 -2.95 -12.62 -1.45
C TYR A 17 -4.29 -13.25 -1.06
N GLN A 18 -5.14 -12.49 -0.36
CA GLN A 18 -6.45 -12.96 0.05
C GLN A 18 -7.30 -13.34 -1.16
N ILE A 19 -7.40 -12.45 -2.16
CA ILE A 19 -8.18 -12.68 -3.38
C ILE A 19 -7.66 -13.88 -4.17
N ILE A 20 -6.34 -14.02 -4.37
CA ILE A 20 -5.72 -15.18 -5.04
C ILE A 20 -6.12 -16.50 -4.36
N ASN A 21 -6.29 -16.49 -3.04
CA ASN A 21 -6.68 -17.67 -2.27
C ASN A 21 -8.19 -17.77 -2.01
N GLY A 22 -9.03 -17.04 -2.72
CA GLY A 22 -10.49 -17.06 -2.57
C GLY A 22 -10.99 -16.52 -1.23
N MET A 23 -10.19 -15.72 -0.54
CA MET A 23 -10.55 -15.10 0.74
C MET A 23 -11.00 -13.66 0.54
N GLN A 24 -11.95 -13.21 1.35
CA GLN A 24 -12.40 -11.82 1.37
C GLN A 24 -11.25 -10.88 1.77
N PRO A 25 -11.04 -9.75 1.07
CA PRO A 25 -10.12 -8.72 1.52
C PRO A 25 -10.61 -8.12 2.85
N THR A 26 -9.69 -7.94 3.81
CA THR A 26 -10.02 -7.48 5.15
C THR A 26 -9.79 -5.99 5.31
N ILE A 27 -10.76 -5.28 5.88
CA ILE A 27 -10.70 -3.85 6.22
C ILE A 27 -10.88 -3.72 7.73
N PHE A 28 -10.01 -2.95 8.39
CA PHE A 28 -10.13 -2.66 9.81
C PHE A 28 -10.90 -1.35 10.01
N GLY A 29 -11.87 -1.36 10.96
CA GLY A 29 -12.76 -0.23 11.20
C GLY A 29 -13.79 -0.06 10.08
N ASP A 30 -14.17 1.18 9.82
CA ASP A 30 -15.16 1.57 8.81
C ASP A 30 -14.58 1.73 7.38
N GLY A 31 -13.27 1.66 7.23
CA GLY A 31 -12.59 1.84 5.94
C GLY A 31 -12.46 3.28 5.47
N GLU A 32 -12.85 4.27 6.29
CA GLU A 32 -12.78 5.70 5.96
C GLU A 32 -11.42 6.34 6.25
N GLN A 33 -10.48 5.57 6.81
CA GLN A 33 -9.10 6.04 6.96
C GLN A 33 -8.46 6.25 5.58
N LYS A 34 -7.73 7.36 5.43
CA LYS A 34 -7.17 7.79 4.14
C LYS A 34 -5.68 7.55 4.03
N ARG A 35 -5.27 7.18 2.83
CA ARG A 35 -3.87 7.00 2.43
C ARG A 35 -3.64 7.56 1.03
N ALA A 36 -2.44 8.04 0.78
CA ALA A 36 -2.00 8.40 -0.56
C ALA A 36 -1.09 7.28 -1.09
N PHE A 37 -1.47 6.70 -2.22
CA PHE A 37 -0.72 5.62 -2.86
C PHE A 37 0.12 6.17 -4.01
N SER A 38 1.32 5.64 -4.18
CA SER A 38 2.19 5.92 -5.32
C SER A 38 2.70 4.62 -5.92
N TYR A 39 2.92 4.62 -7.21
CA TYR A 39 3.57 3.50 -7.87
C TYR A 39 5.09 3.69 -7.85
N VAL A 40 5.83 2.60 -7.69
CA VAL A 40 7.28 2.65 -7.46
C VAL A 40 8.05 3.30 -8.63
N ASP A 41 7.59 3.11 -9.86
CA ASP A 41 8.28 3.66 -11.05
C ASP A 41 8.26 5.20 -11.06
N ASP A 42 7.21 5.82 -10.51
CA ASP A 42 7.14 7.28 -10.36
C ASP A 42 8.20 7.82 -9.38
N SER A 43 8.72 6.96 -8.52
CA SER A 43 9.73 7.33 -7.51
C SER A 43 11.17 7.16 -8.00
N LEU A 44 11.42 6.38 -9.06
CA LEU A 44 12.78 6.02 -9.47
C LEU A 44 13.59 7.22 -9.96
N VAL A 45 13.00 8.03 -10.86
CA VAL A 45 13.65 9.24 -11.38
C VAL A 45 13.91 10.27 -10.28
N PRO A 46 12.93 10.61 -9.42
CA PRO A 46 13.17 11.46 -8.25
C PRO A 46 14.29 10.98 -7.32
N PHE A 47 14.39 9.69 -7.04
CA PHE A 47 15.51 9.16 -6.24
C PHE A 47 16.86 9.38 -6.91
N TRP A 48 16.94 9.18 -8.22
CA TRP A 48 18.15 9.45 -8.98
C TRP A 48 18.49 10.94 -8.94
N ASN A 49 17.51 11.81 -9.21
CA ASN A 49 17.69 13.26 -9.21
C ASN A 49 18.18 13.79 -7.86
N ALA A 50 17.66 13.23 -6.75
CA ALA A 50 18.11 13.60 -5.40
C ALA A 50 19.60 13.34 -5.19
N SER A 51 20.18 12.32 -5.84
CA SER A 51 21.61 12.01 -5.75
C SER A 51 22.50 12.93 -6.61
N GLN A 52 21.91 13.71 -7.51
CA GLN A 52 22.61 14.58 -8.47
C GLN A 52 22.39 16.08 -8.19
N ASN A 53 21.54 16.43 -7.23
CA ASN A 53 21.16 17.81 -6.95
C ASN A 53 21.67 18.24 -5.56
N ASP A 54 22.64 19.16 -5.56
CA ASP A 54 23.25 19.68 -4.31
C ASP A 54 22.24 20.44 -3.45
N ASP A 55 21.16 21.00 -4.02
CA ASP A 55 20.08 21.66 -3.27
C ASP A 55 19.29 20.68 -2.37
N CYS A 56 19.49 19.38 -2.56
CA CYS A 56 18.90 18.34 -1.71
C CYS A 56 19.74 18.06 -0.44
N ILE A 57 20.95 18.58 -0.34
CA ILE A 57 21.86 18.31 0.78
C ILE A 57 21.28 18.91 2.08
N GLY A 58 21.04 18.03 3.06
CA GLY A 58 20.46 18.43 4.35
C GLY A 58 18.95 18.64 4.33
N GLU A 59 18.30 18.43 3.19
CA GLU A 59 16.86 18.59 3.02
C GLU A 59 16.09 17.30 3.36
N ILE A 60 14.90 17.47 3.95
CA ILE A 60 13.93 16.39 4.14
C ILE A 60 12.89 16.54 3.02
N ILE A 61 12.81 15.56 2.13
CA ILE A 61 11.92 15.58 0.97
C ILE A 61 11.03 14.35 1.02
N ASN A 62 9.73 14.55 1.13
CA ASN A 62 8.76 13.47 1.06
C ASN A 62 8.50 13.11 -0.41
N LEU A 63 8.39 11.81 -0.66
CA LEU A 63 8.05 11.26 -1.97
C LEU A 63 6.90 10.28 -1.80
N GLY A 64 5.76 10.55 -2.39
CA GLY A 64 4.56 9.73 -2.23
C GLY A 64 3.42 10.14 -3.13
N GLY A 65 2.28 9.45 -3.01
CA GLY A 65 1.08 9.77 -3.79
C GLY A 65 0.53 11.16 -3.46
N ILE A 66 0.07 11.85 -4.49
CA ILE A 66 -0.52 13.20 -4.36
C ILE A 66 -2.05 13.17 -4.20
N LYS A 67 -2.68 12.04 -4.49
CA LYS A 67 -4.12 11.85 -4.36
C LYS A 67 -4.42 10.92 -3.18
N GLU A 68 -5.34 11.36 -2.33
CA GLU A 68 -5.84 10.59 -1.20
C GLU A 68 -6.97 9.66 -1.63
N TYR A 69 -6.98 8.47 -1.04
CA TYR A 69 -8.04 7.49 -1.18
C TYR A 69 -8.42 6.96 0.21
N THR A 70 -9.69 6.72 0.43
CA THR A 70 -10.12 5.90 1.56
C THR A 70 -9.68 4.45 1.35
N ILE A 71 -9.58 3.68 2.41
CA ILE A 71 -9.31 2.25 2.31
C ILE A 71 -10.46 1.54 1.58
N ASN A 72 -11.71 2.02 1.74
CA ASN A 72 -12.85 1.53 0.97
C ASN A 72 -12.67 1.75 -0.53
N GLU A 73 -12.32 2.98 -0.96
CA GLU A 73 -12.07 3.28 -2.38
C GLU A 73 -10.94 2.42 -2.95
N ALA A 74 -9.85 2.26 -2.20
CA ALA A 74 -8.74 1.43 -2.64
C ALA A 74 -9.12 -0.06 -2.77
N CYS A 75 -9.93 -0.57 -1.83
CA CYS A 75 -10.44 -1.94 -1.90
C CYS A 75 -11.36 -2.14 -3.10
N GLN A 76 -12.33 -1.24 -3.31
CA GLN A 76 -13.24 -1.31 -4.44
C GLN A 76 -12.51 -1.24 -5.78
N THR A 77 -11.49 -0.38 -5.88
CA THR A 77 -10.64 -0.31 -7.07
C THR A 77 -9.93 -1.64 -7.33
N LEU A 78 -9.40 -2.29 -6.28
CA LEU A 78 -8.77 -3.59 -6.43
C LEU A 78 -9.77 -4.68 -6.82
N LEU A 79 -10.95 -4.73 -6.21
CA LEU A 79 -11.99 -5.69 -6.58
C LEU A 79 -12.40 -5.55 -8.06
N LYS A 80 -12.55 -4.31 -8.53
CA LYS A 80 -12.80 -4.00 -9.95
C LYS A 80 -11.67 -4.54 -10.84
N VAL A 81 -10.42 -4.26 -10.50
CA VAL A 81 -9.23 -4.71 -11.26
C VAL A 81 -9.14 -6.22 -11.33
N THR A 82 -9.43 -6.90 -10.23
CA THR A 82 -9.34 -8.37 -10.15
C THR A 82 -10.52 -9.09 -10.80
N GLY A 83 -11.64 -8.39 -11.02
CA GLY A 83 -12.87 -8.96 -11.54
C GLY A 83 -13.51 -10.01 -10.63
N THR A 84 -13.22 -9.97 -9.32
CA THR A 84 -13.78 -10.91 -8.34
C THR A 84 -15.12 -10.43 -7.80
N ASP A 85 -16.02 -11.37 -7.49
CA ASP A 85 -17.30 -11.11 -6.81
C ASP A 85 -17.18 -11.13 -5.27
N LEU A 86 -15.95 -11.18 -4.74
CA LEU A 86 -15.72 -11.16 -3.30
C LEU A 86 -16.08 -9.79 -2.70
N GLU A 87 -16.72 -9.82 -1.55
CA GLU A 87 -17.02 -8.62 -0.76
C GLU A 87 -15.97 -8.42 0.34
N PRO A 88 -15.63 -7.17 0.72
CA PRO A 88 -14.71 -6.93 1.80
C PRO A 88 -15.29 -7.38 3.16
N LYS A 89 -14.43 -7.93 4.01
CA LYS A 89 -14.77 -8.28 5.39
C LYS A 89 -14.26 -7.21 6.33
N TYR A 90 -15.17 -6.54 7.05
CA TYR A 90 -14.81 -5.55 8.06
C TYR A 90 -14.46 -6.23 9.39
N LEU A 91 -13.36 -5.78 9.98
CA LEU A 91 -12.83 -6.24 11.26
C LEU A 91 -12.85 -5.10 12.28
N GLU A 92 -12.63 -5.43 13.55
CA GLU A 92 -12.51 -4.44 14.61
C GLU A 92 -11.47 -3.37 14.29
N GLU A 93 -11.79 -2.11 14.63
CA GLU A 93 -10.92 -0.97 14.40
C GLU A 93 -9.59 -1.12 15.14
N ARG A 94 -8.50 -0.71 14.51
CA ARG A 94 -7.16 -0.67 15.09
C ARG A 94 -6.77 0.76 15.45
N HIS A 95 -5.84 0.87 16.39
CA HIS A 95 -5.16 2.14 16.64
C HIS A 95 -4.23 2.46 15.47
N GLU A 96 -4.73 3.24 14.52
CA GLU A 96 -3.96 3.74 13.38
C GLU A 96 -4.34 5.18 13.05
N ALA A 97 -3.44 5.89 12.35
CA ALA A 97 -3.73 7.24 11.89
C ALA A 97 -4.92 7.22 10.93
N LYS A 98 -5.95 8.03 11.23
CA LYS A 98 -7.10 8.19 10.34
C LYS A 98 -6.69 8.79 9.00
N TYR A 99 -5.75 9.73 9.03
CA TYR A 99 -5.22 10.42 7.87
C TYR A 99 -3.70 10.26 7.84
N ALA A 100 -3.15 9.69 6.79
CA ALA A 100 -1.72 9.50 6.62
C ALA A 100 -1.30 9.70 5.17
N TRP A 101 -0.81 10.89 4.89
CA TRP A 101 -0.13 11.28 3.66
C TRP A 101 0.91 12.35 3.98
N SER A 102 1.74 12.68 3.00
CA SER A 102 2.76 13.72 3.11
C SER A 102 2.49 14.84 2.11
N THR A 103 3.06 16.00 2.36
CA THR A 103 3.22 17.06 1.37
C THR A 103 4.20 16.58 0.29
N TRP A 104 3.99 16.98 -0.94
CA TRP A 104 4.75 16.50 -2.11
C TRP A 104 5.35 17.66 -2.95
N GLU A 105 5.00 18.90 -2.65
CA GLU A 105 5.40 20.09 -3.41
C GLU A 105 6.92 20.16 -3.55
N LYS A 106 7.64 19.92 -2.45
CA LYS A 106 9.10 19.96 -2.43
C LYS A 106 9.74 18.89 -3.33
N SER A 107 9.11 17.71 -3.47
CA SER A 107 9.60 16.69 -4.39
C SER A 107 9.35 17.04 -5.85
N VAL A 108 8.28 17.77 -6.15
CA VAL A 108 8.06 18.33 -7.51
C VAL A 108 9.12 19.36 -7.82
N ASP A 109 9.34 20.33 -6.93
CA ASP A 109 10.23 21.46 -7.17
C ASP A 109 11.71 21.06 -7.27
N LEU A 110 12.18 20.21 -6.37
CA LEU A 110 13.60 19.83 -6.29
C LEU A 110 13.96 18.57 -7.09
N LEU A 111 13.01 17.64 -7.24
CA LEU A 111 13.30 16.32 -7.81
C LEU A 111 12.59 16.07 -9.15
N GLY A 112 11.68 16.95 -9.56
CA GLY A 112 10.86 16.75 -10.75
C GLY A 112 9.91 15.56 -10.61
N PHE A 113 9.36 15.34 -9.40
CA PHE A 113 8.41 14.27 -9.17
C PHE A 113 7.12 14.49 -9.96
N GLU A 114 6.68 13.47 -10.66
CA GLU A 114 5.40 13.44 -11.36
C GLU A 114 4.63 12.20 -10.94
N HIS A 115 3.39 12.38 -10.55
CA HIS A 115 2.46 11.27 -10.28
C HIS A 115 1.79 10.85 -11.57
N ARG A 116 2.38 9.88 -12.27
CA ARG A 116 1.97 9.44 -13.63
C ARG A 116 1.00 8.27 -13.58
N ILE A 117 1.21 7.36 -12.61
CA ILE A 117 0.47 6.11 -12.52
C ILE A 117 -0.53 6.23 -11.38
N ASP A 118 -1.81 6.25 -11.72
CA ASP A 118 -2.87 6.30 -10.74
C ASP A 118 -3.06 4.96 -10.00
N LEU A 119 -3.99 4.93 -9.02
CA LEU A 119 -4.22 3.75 -8.20
C LEU A 119 -4.71 2.55 -9.04
N GLU A 120 -5.62 2.77 -9.99
CA GLU A 120 -6.20 1.68 -10.79
C GLU A 120 -5.14 1.06 -11.72
N GLU A 121 -4.36 1.89 -12.39
CA GLU A 121 -3.27 1.41 -13.25
C GLU A 121 -2.18 0.69 -12.43
N GLY A 122 -1.77 1.26 -11.30
CA GLY A 122 -0.78 0.67 -10.41
C GLY A 122 -1.23 -0.67 -9.83
N LEU A 123 -2.51 -0.80 -9.47
CA LEU A 123 -3.11 -2.05 -9.00
C LEU A 123 -3.20 -3.09 -10.12
N THR A 124 -3.52 -2.68 -11.35
CA THR A 124 -3.55 -3.58 -12.51
C THR A 124 -2.18 -4.21 -12.75
N LYS A 125 -1.13 -3.40 -12.85
CA LYS A 125 0.25 -3.89 -13.00
C LYS A 125 0.69 -4.80 -11.87
N MET A 126 0.33 -4.44 -10.64
CA MET A 126 0.68 -5.23 -9.46
C MET A 126 -0.11 -6.55 -9.42
N TRP A 127 -1.37 -6.56 -9.85
CA TRP A 127 -2.21 -7.75 -9.91
C TRP A 127 -1.69 -8.76 -10.95
N GLU A 128 -1.36 -8.31 -12.16
CA GLU A 128 -0.74 -9.15 -13.19
C GLU A 128 0.52 -9.83 -12.66
N TRP A 129 1.38 -9.07 -11.99
CA TRP A 129 2.58 -9.62 -11.34
C TRP A 129 2.21 -10.61 -10.23
N ALA A 130 1.27 -10.30 -9.37
CA ALA A 130 0.90 -11.13 -8.22
C ALA A 130 0.36 -12.50 -8.62
N GLN A 131 -0.45 -12.57 -9.69
CA GLN A 131 -0.98 -13.81 -10.24
C GLN A 131 0.12 -14.74 -10.77
N ALA A 132 1.22 -14.19 -11.27
CA ALA A 132 2.36 -14.95 -11.79
C ALA A 132 3.28 -15.49 -10.66
N GLN A 133 3.04 -15.09 -9.40
CA GLN A 133 3.91 -15.51 -8.31
C GLN A 133 3.56 -16.92 -7.79
N PRO A 134 4.57 -17.68 -7.31
CA PRO A 134 4.31 -18.98 -6.70
C PRO A 134 3.43 -18.82 -5.46
N ASN A 135 2.50 -19.75 -5.26
CA ASN A 135 1.70 -19.79 -4.05
C ASN A 135 2.58 -20.22 -2.87
N ARG A 136 2.98 -19.25 -2.05
CA ARG A 136 3.79 -19.47 -0.85
C ARG A 136 2.91 -19.37 0.39
N LYS A 137 3.22 -20.17 1.40
CA LYS A 137 2.62 -19.98 2.73
C LYS A 137 3.02 -18.63 3.27
N ARG A 138 2.07 -17.93 3.88
CA ARG A 138 2.36 -16.68 4.60
C ARG A 138 3.32 -16.95 5.74
N PHE A 139 4.27 -16.04 5.90
CA PHE A 139 5.09 -16.02 7.09
C PHE A 139 4.22 -15.56 8.27
N VAL A 140 4.23 -16.34 9.34
CA VAL A 140 3.57 -16.01 10.61
C VAL A 140 4.67 -15.84 11.65
N TRP A 141 4.67 -14.70 12.31
CA TRP A 141 5.61 -14.44 13.41
C TRP A 141 5.26 -15.35 14.58
N SER A 142 6.20 -16.16 15.03
CA SER A 142 6.00 -17.06 16.16
C SER A 142 6.41 -16.45 17.51
N ASN A 143 7.30 -15.46 17.47
CA ASN A 143 7.78 -14.75 18.66
C ASN A 143 7.63 -13.25 18.46
N TYR A 144 6.89 -12.61 19.32
CA TYR A 144 6.79 -11.16 19.39
C TYR A 144 7.68 -10.66 20.54
N GLU A 145 8.32 -9.51 20.35
CA GLU A 145 9.06 -8.86 21.43
C GLU A 145 8.14 -8.46 22.60
N LEU A 146 6.88 -8.13 22.27
CA LEU A 146 5.85 -7.75 23.24
C LEU A 146 4.56 -8.50 22.93
N ASP A 147 4.10 -9.33 23.85
CA ASP A 147 2.82 -10.06 23.73
C ASP A 147 1.60 -9.17 23.98
N LYS A 148 1.82 -7.99 24.59
CA LYS A 148 0.76 -7.07 24.98
C LYS A 148 0.33 -6.21 23.80
N GLY A 149 -0.98 -6.13 23.55
CA GLY A 149 -1.56 -5.27 22.52
C GLY A 149 -1.52 -5.85 21.10
N ILE A 150 -1.24 -7.14 20.94
CA ILE A 150 -1.30 -7.81 19.64
C ILE A 150 -2.75 -8.05 19.26
N TYR A 151 -3.13 -7.60 18.07
CA TYR A 151 -4.47 -7.83 17.54
C TYR A 151 -4.73 -9.32 17.29
N GLU A 152 -5.95 -9.78 17.62
CA GLU A 152 -6.34 -11.17 17.46
C GLU A 152 -6.15 -11.69 16.03
N PHE A 153 -6.39 -10.82 15.04
CA PHE A 153 -6.17 -11.12 13.63
C PHE A 153 -4.71 -11.49 13.30
N TRP A 154 -3.75 -11.04 14.10
CA TRP A 154 -2.32 -11.32 13.87
C TRP A 154 -1.84 -12.59 14.59
N LYS A 155 -2.59 -13.08 15.54
CA LYS A 155 -2.35 -14.37 16.18
C LYS A 155 -2.82 -15.51 15.27
#